data_cf2b61b015de322bea2b2e9f1f8af3ba
#
_entry.id   cf2b61b015de322bea2b2e9f1f8af3ba
#
_cell.length_a   1.000
_cell.length_b   1.000
_cell.length_c   1.000
_cell.angle_alpha   90.00
_cell.angle_beta   90.00
_cell.angle_gamma   90.00
#
_symmetry.space_group_name_H-M   'P 1'
#
loop_
_entity.id
_entity.type
_entity.pdbx_description
1 polymer ?
#
loop_
_entity_poly.entity_id
_entity_poly.type
_entity_poly.pdbx_seq_one_letter_code
_entity_poly.pdbx_strand_id
1 'polypeptide(L)'
;IGEDVANTWRTLSKEEWEYLLNNRTHARCLKGAANVNGVNGLIILPDNWKTPEGIKFKSRFHRKKSEDAYSKHQTLTAEQWSILEQAGAIFLPAATYGHYWTSTKVDEYSSNHFYLFPNEVGVSYCSRNVGMSVRLVKDL
;
A
#
# COMPACT_ATOMS: atom_id res chain seq x y z
N ILE A 1 14.63 -14.68 -5.12
CA ILE A 1 13.54 -15.53 -5.64
C ILE A 1 14.11 -16.83 -6.20
N GLY A 2 15.14 -16.80 -7.00
CA GLY A 2 15.63 -17.98 -7.73
C GLY A 2 16.09 -19.15 -6.87
N GLU A 3 16.62 -18.92 -5.69
CA GLU A 3 17.11 -19.94 -4.76
C GLU A 3 16.19 -20.14 -3.54
N ASP A 4 15.03 -19.47 -3.51
CA ASP A 4 14.09 -19.58 -2.39
C ASP A 4 13.38 -20.94 -2.40
N VAL A 5 13.11 -21.46 -1.21
CA VAL A 5 12.33 -22.69 -1.02
C VAL A 5 10.89 -22.43 -1.50
N ALA A 6 10.26 -23.44 -2.09
CA ALA A 6 8.86 -23.36 -2.52
C ALA A 6 7.95 -22.87 -1.38
N ASN A 7 7.00 -22.00 -1.71
CA ASN A 7 6.04 -21.37 -0.78
C ASN A 7 6.66 -20.38 0.24
N THR A 8 7.87 -19.90 0.00
CA THR A 8 8.48 -18.86 0.84
C THR A 8 7.85 -17.49 0.62
N TRP A 9 7.43 -17.20 -0.60
CA TRP A 9 6.80 -15.94 -1.00
C TRP A 9 5.30 -16.12 -1.18
N ARG A 10 4.52 -15.18 -0.66
CA ARG A 10 3.06 -15.17 -0.78
C ARG A 10 2.52 -13.75 -0.89
N THR A 11 1.26 -13.60 -1.28
CA THR A 11 0.51 -12.34 -1.13
C THR A 11 -0.08 -12.27 0.27
N LEU A 12 -0.35 -11.05 0.75
CA LEU A 12 -1.06 -10.84 2.01
C LEU A 12 -2.51 -11.31 1.89
N SER A 13 -3.06 -11.87 2.98
CA SER A 13 -4.47 -12.18 3.09
C SER A 13 -5.32 -10.91 3.21
N LYS A 14 -6.65 -11.07 3.06
CA LYS A 14 -7.61 -9.99 3.33
C LYS A 14 -7.43 -9.43 4.73
N GLU A 15 -7.34 -10.29 5.74
CA GLU A 15 -7.23 -9.93 7.15
C GLU A 15 -5.91 -9.20 7.44
N GLU A 16 -4.81 -9.59 6.79
CA GLU A 16 -3.52 -8.92 6.91
C GLU A 16 -3.57 -7.52 6.30
N TRP A 17 -4.22 -7.35 5.14
CA TRP A 17 -4.43 -6.03 4.56
C TRP A 17 -5.33 -5.15 5.45
N GLU A 18 -6.43 -5.70 5.97
CA GLU A 18 -7.31 -4.98 6.90
C GLU A 18 -6.59 -4.59 8.20
N TYR A 19 -5.71 -5.45 8.71
CA TYR A 19 -4.86 -5.11 9.85
C TYR A 19 -3.97 -3.90 9.53
N LEU A 20 -3.20 -3.96 8.46
CA LEU A 20 -2.29 -2.87 8.06
C LEU A 20 -3.02 -1.55 7.81
N LEU A 21 -4.21 -1.60 7.24
CA LEU A 21 -4.93 -0.41 6.81
C LEU A 21 -5.79 0.20 7.92
N ASN A 22 -6.42 -0.62 8.76
CA ASN A 22 -7.50 -0.16 9.63
C ASN A 22 -7.44 -0.65 11.06
N ASN A 23 -7.00 -1.88 11.32
CA ASN A 23 -7.23 -2.56 12.61
C ASN A 23 -6.08 -2.41 13.59
N ARG A 24 -4.86 -2.13 13.13
CA ARG A 24 -3.72 -1.90 14.01
C ARG A 24 -3.83 -0.55 14.75
N THR A 25 -3.17 -0.46 15.88
CA THR A 25 -3.10 0.78 16.66
C THR A 25 -2.53 1.92 15.83
N HIS A 26 -3.18 3.09 15.86
CA HIS A 26 -2.81 4.27 15.08
C HIS A 26 -2.82 4.09 13.55
N ALA A 27 -3.54 3.12 13.01
CA ALA A 27 -3.60 2.82 11.58
C ALA A 27 -3.78 4.07 10.69
N ARG A 28 -4.58 5.04 11.12
CA ARG A 28 -4.81 6.30 10.38
C ARG A 28 -3.56 7.17 10.23
N CYS A 29 -2.63 7.08 11.17
CA CYS A 29 -1.38 7.85 11.16
C CYS A 29 -0.25 7.11 10.45
N LEU A 30 -0.42 5.82 10.18
CA LEU A 30 0.59 4.94 9.63
C LEU A 30 0.43 4.65 8.13
N LYS A 31 -0.34 5.46 7.43
CA LYS A 31 -0.46 5.39 5.97
C LYS A 31 -0.81 6.75 5.39
N GLY A 32 -0.43 6.98 4.14
CA GLY A 32 -0.76 8.20 3.43
C GLY A 32 -0.57 8.08 1.93
N ALA A 33 -1.47 8.71 1.18
CA ALA A 33 -1.32 8.85 -0.26
C ALA A 33 -0.16 9.81 -0.58
N ALA A 34 0.62 9.51 -1.60
CA ALA A 34 1.75 10.32 -2.01
C ALA A 34 2.06 10.18 -3.50
N ASN A 35 2.72 11.21 -4.03
CA ASN A 35 3.50 11.07 -5.26
C ASN A 35 4.98 10.95 -4.87
N VAL A 36 5.59 9.83 -5.20
CA VAL A 36 6.99 9.54 -4.91
C VAL A 36 7.78 9.54 -6.22
N ASN A 37 8.64 10.51 -6.40
CA ASN A 37 9.47 10.65 -7.60
C ASN A 37 8.67 10.52 -8.92
N GLY A 38 7.51 11.18 -8.98
CA GLY A 38 6.61 11.16 -10.13
C GLY A 38 5.60 10.00 -10.18
N VAL A 39 5.67 9.05 -9.24
CA VAL A 39 4.77 7.88 -9.19
C VAL A 39 3.75 8.06 -8.07
N ASN A 40 2.47 7.97 -8.41
CA ASN A 40 1.38 7.98 -7.43
C ASN A 40 1.29 6.66 -6.67
N GLY A 41 0.89 6.72 -5.40
CA GLY A 41 0.72 5.50 -4.61
C GLY A 41 0.41 5.74 -3.15
N LEU A 42 0.52 4.66 -2.38
CA LEU A 42 0.32 4.63 -0.94
C LEU A 42 1.65 4.33 -0.23
N ILE A 43 1.96 5.13 0.76
CA ILE A 43 3.00 4.83 1.73
C ILE A 43 2.37 4.17 2.94
N ILE A 44 2.94 3.05 3.40
CA ILE A 44 2.58 2.36 4.64
C ILE A 44 3.82 2.37 5.54
N LEU A 45 3.61 2.78 6.80
CA LEU A 45 4.65 2.89 7.81
C LEU A 45 4.58 1.72 8.79
N PRO A 46 5.69 1.27 9.38
CA PRO A 46 5.69 0.19 10.38
C PRO A 46 5.02 0.63 11.69
N ASP A 47 4.65 -0.34 12.54
CA ASP A 47 3.95 -0.08 13.81
C ASP A 47 4.78 0.78 14.79
N ASN A 48 6.09 0.59 14.78
CA ASN A 48 7.02 1.33 15.63
C ASN A 48 7.58 2.59 14.96
N TRP A 49 6.83 3.18 14.03
CA TRP A 49 7.28 4.31 13.24
C TRP A 49 7.76 5.49 14.08
N LYS A 50 8.94 5.97 13.74
CA LYS A 50 9.46 7.27 14.18
C LYS A 50 9.87 8.05 12.95
N THR A 51 9.28 9.21 12.76
CA THR A 51 9.57 10.06 11.60
C THR A 51 11.03 10.50 11.65
N PRO A 52 11.82 10.21 10.59
CA PRO A 52 13.21 10.68 10.52
C PRO A 52 13.32 12.20 10.59
N GLU A 53 14.43 12.68 11.12
CA GLU A 53 14.71 14.12 11.20
C GLU A 53 14.74 14.74 9.79
N GLY A 54 14.18 15.93 9.65
CA GLY A 54 14.13 16.68 8.40
C GLY A 54 13.07 16.21 7.40
N ILE A 55 12.33 15.16 7.70
CA ILE A 55 11.21 14.67 6.86
C ILE A 55 9.88 15.01 7.52
N LYS A 56 8.93 15.49 6.68
CA LYS A 56 7.54 15.67 7.08
C LYS A 56 6.69 14.63 6.33
N PHE A 57 6.02 13.77 7.06
CA PHE A 57 5.07 12.81 6.50
C PHE A 57 3.63 13.23 6.80
N LYS A 58 2.80 13.28 5.76
CA LYS A 58 1.36 13.51 5.87
C LYS A 58 0.63 12.19 5.79
N SER A 59 0.04 11.75 6.89
CA SER A 59 -0.86 10.61 6.93
C SER A 59 -2.20 10.92 6.26
N ARG A 60 -3.00 9.85 5.99
CA ARG A 60 -4.33 9.93 5.40
C ARG A 60 -4.31 10.23 3.90
N PHE A 61 -5.39 10.85 3.41
CA PHE A 61 -5.67 11.02 1.98
C PHE A 61 -6.19 12.42 1.71
N HIS A 62 -6.02 12.86 0.47
CA HIS A 62 -6.68 14.06 -0.02
C HIS A 62 -8.20 13.81 -0.14
N ARG A 63 -9.01 14.86 0.03
CA ARG A 63 -10.49 14.74 0.00
C ARG A 63 -11.07 14.44 -1.39
N LYS A 64 -10.34 14.74 -2.47
CA LYS A 64 -10.81 14.59 -3.85
C LYS A 64 -10.30 13.30 -4.49
N LYS A 65 -11.10 12.72 -5.39
CA LYS A 65 -10.76 11.53 -6.18
C LYS A 65 -9.97 11.83 -7.46
N SER A 66 -9.50 13.05 -7.68
CA SER A 66 -8.74 13.40 -8.89
C SER A 66 -7.35 12.77 -8.88
N GLU A 67 -6.83 12.47 -10.08
CA GLU A 67 -5.50 11.87 -10.25
C GLU A 67 -4.38 12.67 -9.57
N ASP A 68 -4.48 14.00 -9.60
CA ASP A 68 -3.55 14.92 -8.95
C ASP A 68 -3.67 14.97 -7.42
N ALA A 69 -4.65 14.27 -6.83
CA ALA A 69 -4.85 14.25 -5.39
C ALA A 69 -3.67 13.65 -4.62
N TYR A 70 -2.94 12.70 -5.22
CA TYR A 70 -1.74 12.14 -4.61
C TYR A 70 -0.66 13.21 -4.40
N SER A 71 -0.30 13.92 -5.46
CA SER A 71 0.73 14.98 -5.41
C SER A 71 0.26 16.19 -4.61
N LYS A 72 -1.02 16.53 -4.64
CA LYS A 72 -1.60 17.59 -3.81
C LYS A 72 -1.60 17.22 -2.33
N HIS A 73 -1.69 15.95 -1.99
CA HIS A 73 -1.57 15.51 -0.61
C HIS A 73 -0.14 15.63 -0.11
N GLN A 74 0.80 14.94 -0.77
CA GLN A 74 2.23 15.10 -0.56
C GLN A 74 3.04 14.63 -1.76
N THR A 75 4.17 15.27 -1.98
CA THR A 75 5.15 14.88 -2.99
C THR A 75 6.49 14.68 -2.32
N LEU A 76 7.14 13.56 -2.61
CA LEU A 76 8.46 13.21 -2.11
C LEU A 76 9.43 13.03 -3.27
N THR A 77 10.64 13.55 -3.12
CA THR A 77 11.74 13.23 -4.04
C THR A 77 12.25 11.82 -3.81
N ALA A 78 13.08 11.31 -4.73
CA ALA A 78 13.73 10.01 -4.56
C ALA A 78 14.59 9.96 -3.29
N GLU A 79 15.29 11.04 -2.97
CA GLU A 79 16.12 11.15 -1.77
C GLU A 79 15.29 11.13 -0.49
N GLN A 80 14.19 11.88 -0.46
CA GLN A 80 13.26 11.87 0.68
C GLN A 80 12.64 10.51 0.88
N TRP A 81 12.24 9.84 -0.21
CA TRP A 81 11.72 8.48 -0.16
C TRP A 81 12.76 7.50 0.39
N SER A 82 14.00 7.56 -0.06
CA SER A 82 15.08 6.71 0.43
C SER A 82 15.24 6.77 1.95
N ILE A 83 15.10 7.95 2.54
CA ILE A 83 15.15 8.14 4.00
C ILE A 83 13.98 7.41 4.69
N LEU A 84 12.76 7.53 4.16
CA LEU A 84 11.58 6.85 4.70
C LEU A 84 11.69 5.34 4.54
N GLU A 85 12.14 4.86 3.40
CA GLU A 85 12.31 3.43 3.11
C GLU A 85 13.34 2.79 4.04
N GLN A 86 14.47 3.45 4.30
CA GLN A 86 15.48 2.99 5.26
C GLN A 86 14.94 2.93 6.69
N ALA A 87 13.96 3.76 7.01
CA ALA A 87 13.26 3.72 8.30
C ALA A 87 12.13 2.67 8.35
N GLY A 88 11.94 1.88 7.29
CA GLY A 88 10.98 0.77 7.23
C GLY A 88 9.66 1.07 6.52
N ALA A 89 9.52 2.23 5.89
CA ALA A 89 8.33 2.52 5.07
C ALA A 89 8.31 1.67 3.80
N ILE A 90 7.10 1.30 3.36
CA ILE A 90 6.89 0.64 2.06
C ILE A 90 6.00 1.49 1.17
N PHE A 91 6.20 1.39 -0.14
CA PHE A 91 5.43 2.10 -1.15
C PHE A 91 4.70 1.13 -2.06
N LEU A 92 3.42 1.38 -2.27
CA LEU A 92 2.56 0.65 -3.20
C LEU A 92 2.18 1.58 -4.34
N PRO A 93 2.80 1.42 -5.52
CA PRO A 93 2.50 2.27 -6.65
C PRO A 93 1.07 2.06 -7.17
N ALA A 94 0.47 3.14 -7.64
CA ALA A 94 -0.80 3.15 -8.35
C ALA A 94 -0.70 4.08 -9.56
N ALA A 95 -1.46 3.79 -10.61
CA ALA A 95 -1.70 4.80 -11.65
C ALA A 95 -2.71 5.84 -11.12
N THR A 96 -3.90 5.94 -11.69
CA THR A 96 -5.01 6.67 -11.06
C THR A 96 -5.61 5.87 -9.92
N TYR A 97 -5.74 4.56 -10.11
CA TYR A 97 -6.24 3.58 -9.14
C TYR A 97 -5.29 2.39 -9.06
N GLY A 98 -5.01 1.91 -7.87
CA GLY A 98 -4.25 0.69 -7.63
C GLY A 98 -5.15 -0.44 -7.16
N HIS A 99 -4.89 -1.64 -7.66
CA HIS A 99 -5.55 -2.86 -7.22
C HIS A 99 -4.52 -3.96 -7.05
N TYR A 100 -4.58 -4.63 -5.91
CA TYR A 100 -3.65 -5.70 -5.55
C TYR A 100 -4.41 -6.93 -5.08
N TRP A 101 -4.13 -8.09 -5.66
CA TRP A 101 -4.70 -9.34 -5.19
C TRP A 101 -4.31 -9.64 -3.75
N THR A 102 -5.28 -10.20 -3.01
CA THR A 102 -5.01 -10.86 -1.73
C THR A 102 -4.93 -12.38 -1.95
N SER A 103 -4.44 -13.11 -0.96
CA SER A 103 -4.49 -14.58 -0.98
C SER A 103 -5.86 -15.16 -0.59
N THR A 104 -6.81 -14.33 -0.21
CA THR A 104 -8.12 -14.76 0.29
C THR A 104 -9.14 -14.92 -0.84
N LYS A 105 -9.55 -16.14 -1.07
CA LYS A 105 -10.61 -16.52 -2.00
C LYS A 105 -11.99 -16.16 -1.43
N VAL A 106 -12.92 -15.77 -2.29
CA VAL A 106 -14.34 -15.62 -1.95
C VAL A 106 -15.11 -16.88 -2.36
N ASP A 107 -15.04 -17.25 -3.64
CA ASP A 107 -15.67 -18.42 -4.23
C ASP A 107 -14.87 -18.92 -5.46
N GLU A 108 -15.48 -19.76 -6.27
CA GLU A 108 -14.86 -20.29 -7.50
C GLU A 108 -14.49 -19.19 -8.51
N TYR A 109 -15.29 -18.12 -8.57
CA TYR A 109 -15.20 -17.09 -9.60
C TYR A 109 -14.64 -15.77 -9.08
N SER A 110 -14.61 -15.55 -7.77
CA SER A 110 -14.29 -14.27 -7.13
C SER A 110 -13.16 -14.41 -6.12
N SER A 111 -12.37 -13.34 -5.99
CA SER A 111 -11.32 -13.23 -4.99
C SER A 111 -11.27 -11.83 -4.38
N ASN A 112 -10.78 -11.74 -3.16
CA ASN A 112 -10.60 -10.44 -2.51
C ASN A 112 -9.40 -9.70 -3.11
N HIS A 113 -9.50 -8.39 -3.18
CA HIS A 113 -8.42 -7.50 -3.57
C HIS A 113 -8.37 -6.27 -2.64
N PHE A 114 -7.18 -5.75 -2.45
CA PHE A 114 -6.96 -4.44 -1.88
C PHE A 114 -7.09 -3.39 -2.99
N TYR A 115 -7.81 -2.31 -2.73
CA TYR A 115 -7.89 -1.17 -3.64
C TYR A 115 -7.29 0.09 -3.02
N LEU A 116 -6.68 0.89 -3.88
CA LEU A 116 -6.03 2.14 -3.56
C LEU A 116 -6.54 3.23 -4.49
N PHE A 117 -7.31 4.16 -3.94
CA PHE A 117 -7.77 5.36 -4.62
C PHE A 117 -7.10 6.60 -4.00
N PRO A 118 -7.11 7.74 -4.70
CA PRO A 118 -6.47 8.95 -4.17
C PRO A 118 -7.04 9.44 -2.84
N ASN A 119 -8.25 9.07 -2.51
CA ASN A 119 -8.98 9.54 -1.33
C ASN A 119 -9.33 8.43 -0.32
N GLU A 120 -9.10 7.19 -0.66
CA GLU A 120 -9.43 6.05 0.22
C GLU A 120 -8.68 4.78 -0.15
N VAL A 121 -8.60 3.87 0.79
CA VAL A 121 -8.13 2.50 0.59
C VAL A 121 -9.07 1.52 1.27
N GLY A 122 -9.11 0.30 0.79
CA GLY A 122 -9.91 -0.74 1.42
C GLY A 122 -9.74 -2.10 0.76
N VAL A 123 -10.56 -3.03 1.19
CA VAL A 123 -10.63 -4.39 0.63
C VAL A 123 -12.03 -4.62 0.06
N SER A 124 -12.08 -5.20 -1.12
CA SER A 124 -13.30 -5.57 -1.82
C SER A 124 -13.11 -6.92 -2.53
N TYR A 125 -14.03 -7.32 -3.35
CA TYR A 125 -13.90 -8.54 -4.16
C TYR A 125 -14.35 -8.28 -5.61
N CYS A 126 -13.80 -9.04 -6.50
CA CYS A 126 -14.22 -9.05 -7.91
C CYS A 126 -13.91 -10.38 -8.59
N SER A 127 -14.30 -10.48 -9.84
CA SER A 127 -14.05 -11.66 -10.67
C SER A 127 -12.55 -11.94 -10.80
N ARG A 128 -12.17 -13.22 -10.72
CA ARG A 128 -10.77 -13.68 -10.77
C ARG A 128 -10.11 -13.52 -12.13
N ASN A 129 -10.86 -13.26 -13.18
CA ASN A 129 -10.33 -13.01 -14.52
C ASN A 129 -9.83 -11.55 -14.74
N VAL A 130 -9.98 -10.70 -13.76
CA VAL A 130 -9.47 -9.32 -13.82
C VAL A 130 -7.97 -9.32 -13.50
N GLY A 131 -7.19 -8.65 -14.32
CA GLY A 131 -5.74 -8.45 -14.07
C GLY A 131 -5.52 -7.42 -12.98
N MET A 132 -4.73 -7.77 -11.95
CA MET A 132 -4.34 -6.89 -10.86
C MET A 132 -2.88 -7.10 -10.49
N SER A 133 -2.30 -6.10 -9.81
CA SER A 133 -0.96 -6.22 -9.25
C SER A 133 -0.92 -7.21 -8.08
N VAL A 134 0.29 -7.68 -7.77
CA VAL A 134 0.57 -8.46 -6.57
C VAL A 134 1.67 -7.79 -5.77
N ARG A 135 1.61 -7.89 -4.45
CA ARG A 135 2.69 -7.55 -3.54
C ARG A 135 3.11 -8.80 -2.79
N LEU A 136 4.26 -9.32 -3.15
CA LEU A 136 4.81 -10.50 -2.47
C LEU A 136 5.43 -10.10 -1.14
N VAL A 137 5.23 -10.95 -0.15
CA VAL A 137 5.82 -10.88 1.18
C VAL A 137 6.45 -12.21 1.53
N LYS A 138 7.39 -12.18 2.45
CA LYS A 138 8.08 -13.37 2.99
C LYS A 138 7.88 -13.36 4.50
N ASP A 139 7.50 -14.48 5.06
CA ASP A 139 7.48 -14.67 6.51
C ASP A 139 8.93 -14.77 7.02
N LEU A 140 9.20 -14.13 8.16
CA LEU A 140 10.52 -14.08 8.78
C LEU A 140 10.74 -15.30 9.68
#